data_c04ce14b7bc997a6d9b3b5168b48137c
#
_entry.id   c04ce14b7bc997a6d9b3b5168b48137c
#
_cell.length_a   1.000
_cell.length_b   1.000
_cell.length_c   1.000
_cell.angle_alpha   90.00
_cell.angle_beta   90.00
_cell.angle_gamma   90.00
#
_symmetry.space_group_name_H-M   'P 1'
#
loop_
_entity.id
_entity.type
_entity.pdbx_description
1 polymer ?
#
loop_
_entity_poly.entity_id
_entity_poly.type
_entity_poly.pdbx_seq_one_letter_code
_entity_poly.pdbx_strand_id
1 'polypeptide(L)'
;TIQNRITNCSDKAMEFAPWSVTGLAPGGTEFIPLCRDNNGFLPNRTMSLWSYADIYDTRFTLANKYALLRQNPEEKTAFKAGFNVTDGYIAYILGSQMLKVSVEEYHRIEYPDFCCNFETYTNELFLECEILGELRNYEPGETASITEKWELSHGKGSTDDVVEELISERK
;
A
#
# COMPACT_ATOMS: atom_id res chain seq x y z
N THR A 1 10.71 -8.69 10.61
CA THR A 1 9.44 -8.17 11.15
C THR A 1 9.69 -6.85 11.84
N ILE A 2 8.84 -5.86 11.61
CA ILE A 2 8.85 -4.54 12.23
C ILE A 2 7.52 -4.37 12.93
N GLN A 3 7.55 -3.96 14.20
CA GLN A 3 6.34 -3.64 14.95
C GLN A 3 6.33 -2.15 15.29
N ASN A 4 5.38 -1.43 14.72
CA ASN A 4 5.10 -0.02 15.00
C ASN A 4 4.00 0.06 16.07
N ARG A 5 4.17 0.92 17.07
CA ARG A 5 3.22 1.05 18.19
C ARG A 5 3.00 2.50 18.55
N ILE A 6 1.73 2.88 18.73
CA ILE A 6 1.32 4.22 19.16
C ILE A 6 0.41 4.06 20.38
N THR A 7 0.75 4.69 21.50
CA THR A 7 -0.04 4.63 22.72
C THR A 7 -0.75 5.97 22.95
N ASN A 8 -2.05 5.93 23.25
CA ASN A 8 -2.79 7.11 23.69
C ASN A 8 -2.34 7.51 25.09
N CYS A 9 -1.52 8.53 25.20
CA CYS A 9 -1.02 9.06 26.50
C CYS A 9 -1.86 10.25 27.01
N SER A 10 -3.00 10.55 26.37
CA SER A 10 -3.91 11.61 26.83
C SER A 10 -4.83 11.10 27.96
N ASP A 11 -5.63 12.00 28.51
CA ASP A 11 -6.64 11.70 29.52
C ASP A 11 -8.04 11.40 28.93
N LYS A 12 -8.13 11.27 27.61
CA LYS A 12 -9.40 11.06 26.87
C LYS A 12 -9.23 9.98 25.81
N ALA A 13 -10.34 9.33 25.45
CA ALA A 13 -10.40 8.51 24.26
C ALA A 13 -10.09 9.36 23.00
N MET A 14 -9.29 8.82 22.11
CA MET A 14 -8.90 9.46 20.84
C MET A 14 -9.16 8.49 19.69
N GLU A 15 -9.85 8.98 18.66
CA GLU A 15 -10.00 8.24 17.42
C GLU A 15 -8.76 8.46 16.52
N PHE A 16 -8.08 7.39 16.18
CA PHE A 16 -6.98 7.41 15.22
C PHE A 16 -6.74 6.00 14.64
N ALA A 17 -5.98 5.97 13.53
CA ALA A 17 -5.39 4.76 12.98
C ALA A 17 -3.85 4.88 13.04
N PRO A 18 -3.11 3.84 13.38
CA PRO A 18 -1.66 3.86 13.19
C PRO A 18 -1.34 3.88 11.69
N TRP A 19 -0.33 4.65 11.32
CA TRP A 19 0.09 4.83 9.93
C TRP A 19 1.61 4.71 9.84
N SER A 20 2.04 3.73 9.07
CA SER A 20 3.45 3.45 8.80
C SER A 20 3.80 3.84 7.37
N VAL A 21 4.84 4.63 7.20
CA VAL A 21 5.31 5.12 5.90
C VAL A 21 6.73 4.64 5.64
N THR A 22 6.92 3.99 4.51
CA THR A 22 8.23 3.51 4.04
C THR A 22 8.63 4.25 2.77
N GLY A 23 9.64 5.12 2.88
CA GLY A 23 10.24 5.79 1.71
C GLY A 23 11.14 4.83 0.93
N LEU A 24 10.92 4.75 -0.36
CA LEU A 24 11.59 3.84 -1.29
C LEU A 24 12.40 4.62 -2.32
N ALA A 25 13.52 4.06 -2.76
CA ALA A 25 14.42 4.67 -3.73
C ALA A 25 13.71 4.98 -5.07
N PRO A 26 14.12 6.03 -5.80
CA PRO A 26 13.48 6.38 -7.06
C PRO A 26 13.74 5.35 -8.17
N GLY A 27 12.88 5.36 -9.19
CA GLY A 27 13.01 4.59 -10.44
C GLY A 27 12.43 3.18 -10.40
N GLY A 28 11.79 2.77 -9.33
CA GLY A 28 11.13 1.46 -9.23
C GLY A 28 9.64 1.49 -9.52
N THR A 29 9.01 0.35 -9.38
CA THR A 29 7.57 0.14 -9.59
C THR A 29 6.97 -0.57 -8.38
N GLU A 30 5.91 -0.01 -7.83
CA GLU A 30 5.10 -0.68 -6.84
C GLU A 30 4.00 -1.49 -7.50
N PHE A 31 3.86 -2.73 -7.05
CA PHE A 31 2.81 -3.67 -7.42
C PHE A 31 1.83 -3.81 -6.27
N ILE A 32 0.56 -3.52 -6.54
CA ILE A 32 -0.53 -3.53 -5.57
C ILE A 32 -1.55 -4.58 -6.00
N PRO A 33 -1.67 -5.72 -5.30
CA PRO A 33 -2.65 -6.74 -5.64
C PRO A 33 -4.06 -6.28 -5.28
N LEU A 34 -5.01 -6.44 -6.19
CA LEU A 34 -6.42 -6.17 -5.94
C LEU A 34 -7.17 -7.43 -5.55
N CYS A 35 -8.21 -7.29 -4.75
CA CYS A 35 -9.06 -8.39 -4.29
C CYS A 35 -9.56 -9.24 -5.48
N ARG A 36 -9.44 -10.57 -5.36
CA ARG A 36 -9.86 -11.56 -6.35
C ARG A 36 -11.11 -12.33 -5.96
N ASP A 37 -11.63 -12.09 -4.77
CA ASP A 37 -12.81 -12.79 -4.28
C ASP A 37 -14.01 -12.53 -5.21
N ASN A 38 -14.80 -13.56 -5.43
CA ASN A 38 -16.03 -13.42 -6.18
C ASN A 38 -17.20 -13.18 -5.20
N ASN A 39 -17.64 -11.93 -5.11
CA ASN A 39 -18.77 -11.51 -4.30
C ASN A 39 -20.09 -11.45 -5.11
N GLY A 40 -20.17 -12.13 -6.24
CA GLY A 40 -21.29 -12.03 -7.15
C GLY A 40 -21.40 -10.62 -7.76
N PHE A 41 -22.50 -9.93 -7.47
CA PHE A 41 -22.74 -8.57 -7.97
C PHE A 41 -22.32 -7.45 -6.99
N LEU A 42 -21.80 -7.79 -5.82
CA LEU A 42 -21.41 -6.79 -4.82
C LEU A 42 -19.98 -6.29 -5.08
N PRO A 43 -19.69 -4.99 -4.80
CA PRO A 43 -18.35 -4.45 -4.91
C PRO A 43 -17.42 -5.12 -3.89
N ASN A 44 -16.16 -5.34 -4.27
CA ASN A 44 -15.14 -5.96 -3.42
C ASN A 44 -13.79 -5.26 -3.48
N ARG A 45 -13.71 -4.10 -4.13
CA ARG A 45 -12.49 -3.31 -4.28
C ARG A 45 -12.78 -1.87 -3.94
N THR A 46 -11.86 -1.27 -3.17
CA THR A 46 -11.87 0.15 -2.86
C THR A 46 -10.62 0.78 -3.45
N MET A 47 -10.77 1.94 -4.05
CA MET A 47 -9.68 2.83 -4.41
C MET A 47 -10.07 4.25 -4.00
N SER A 48 -9.21 4.89 -3.21
CA SER A 48 -9.34 6.29 -2.84
C SER A 48 -8.31 7.13 -3.58
N LEU A 49 -8.69 8.30 -4.05
CA LEU A 49 -7.82 9.25 -4.74
C LEU A 49 -7.79 10.58 -3.99
N TRP A 50 -6.59 11.12 -3.81
CA TRP A 50 -6.40 12.47 -3.29
C TRP A 50 -6.71 13.52 -4.36
N SER A 51 -7.09 14.71 -3.94
CA SER A 51 -7.55 15.78 -4.84
C SER A 51 -6.52 16.23 -5.89
N TYR A 52 -5.25 15.93 -5.66
CA TYR A 52 -4.15 16.23 -6.57
C TYR A 52 -3.74 15.03 -7.46
N ALA A 53 -4.33 13.86 -7.24
CA ALA A 53 -4.02 12.68 -8.04
C ALA A 53 -4.85 12.67 -9.34
N ASP A 54 -4.18 12.64 -10.48
CA ASP A 54 -4.81 12.47 -11.79
C ASP A 54 -4.91 10.98 -12.12
N ILE A 55 -6.12 10.46 -12.34
CA ILE A 55 -6.35 9.08 -12.76
C ILE A 55 -5.67 8.73 -14.09
N TYR A 56 -5.37 9.73 -14.92
CA TYR A 56 -4.66 9.59 -16.19
C TYR A 56 -3.15 9.77 -16.06
N ASP A 57 -2.61 9.86 -14.85
CA ASP A 57 -1.16 9.89 -14.63
C ASP A 57 -0.48 8.68 -15.28
N THR A 58 0.48 8.94 -16.16
CA THR A 58 1.15 7.88 -16.94
C THR A 58 1.96 6.91 -16.09
N ARG A 59 2.29 7.28 -14.85
CA ARG A 59 2.95 6.41 -13.88
C ARG A 59 1.99 5.40 -13.26
N PHE A 60 0.69 5.69 -13.27
CA PHE A 60 -0.33 4.86 -12.65
C PHE A 60 -1.01 3.94 -13.67
N THR A 61 -1.17 2.68 -13.33
CA THR A 61 -1.93 1.69 -14.11
C THR A 61 -2.91 0.98 -13.19
N LEU A 62 -4.20 1.04 -13.52
CA LEU A 62 -5.24 0.25 -12.86
C LEU A 62 -5.70 -0.86 -13.79
N ALA A 63 -5.39 -2.10 -13.43
CA ALA A 63 -5.82 -3.29 -14.13
C ALA A 63 -6.92 -4.04 -13.36
N ASN A 64 -7.43 -5.13 -13.93
CA ASN A 64 -8.51 -5.88 -13.27
C ASN A 64 -8.09 -6.58 -11.96
N LYS A 65 -6.82 -6.99 -11.82
CA LYS A 65 -6.36 -7.80 -10.67
C LYS A 65 -5.22 -7.17 -9.89
N TYR A 66 -4.71 -6.04 -10.34
CA TYR A 66 -3.60 -5.31 -9.73
C TYR A 66 -3.64 -3.83 -10.13
N ALA A 67 -2.93 -3.02 -9.37
CA ALA A 67 -2.52 -1.68 -9.78
C ALA A 67 -0.98 -1.59 -9.77
N LEU A 68 -0.43 -0.68 -10.57
CA LEU A 68 0.99 -0.36 -10.60
C LEU A 68 1.17 1.14 -10.40
N LEU A 69 2.17 1.52 -9.62
CA LEU A 69 2.65 2.89 -9.56
C LEU A 69 4.15 2.90 -9.82
N ARG A 70 4.57 3.59 -10.89
CA ARG A 70 5.98 3.77 -11.27
C ARG A 70 6.50 5.08 -10.70
N GLN A 71 7.59 5.04 -9.98
CA GLN A 71 8.29 6.27 -9.64
C GLN A 71 9.09 6.73 -10.87
N ASN A 72 8.94 8.00 -11.23
CA ASN A 72 9.67 8.64 -12.33
C ASN A 72 10.27 9.97 -11.84
N PRO A 73 11.62 10.12 -11.79
CA PRO A 73 12.26 11.36 -11.33
C PRO A 73 12.05 12.57 -12.25
N GLU A 74 11.61 12.35 -13.48
CA GLU A 74 11.30 13.45 -14.41
C GLU A 74 9.88 14.03 -14.20
N GLU A 75 9.01 13.31 -13.49
CA GLU A 75 7.62 13.74 -13.24
C GLU A 75 7.51 14.42 -11.88
N LYS A 76 7.26 15.73 -11.89
CA LYS A 76 7.26 16.58 -10.68
C LYS A 76 5.91 16.64 -9.96
N THR A 77 4.86 16.15 -10.60
CA THR A 77 3.53 16.13 -9.95
C THR A 77 3.46 15.03 -8.92
N ALA A 78 2.81 15.30 -7.80
CA ALA A 78 2.52 14.27 -6.81
C ALA A 78 1.33 13.41 -7.25
N PHE A 79 1.38 12.11 -6.94
CA PHE A 79 0.28 11.20 -7.07
C PHE A 79 0.09 10.42 -5.77
N LYS A 80 -1.15 10.20 -5.34
CA LYS A 80 -1.47 9.34 -4.21
C LYS A 80 -2.76 8.57 -4.46
N ALA A 81 -2.76 7.29 -4.12
CA ALA A 81 -3.94 6.43 -4.13
C ALA A 81 -3.94 5.48 -2.93
N GLY A 82 -5.13 5.15 -2.42
CA GLY A 82 -5.32 4.18 -1.36
C GLY A 82 -6.14 2.99 -1.82
N PHE A 83 -5.90 1.82 -1.22
CA PHE A 83 -6.53 0.56 -1.60
C PHE A 83 -6.91 -0.27 -0.39
N ASN A 84 -7.98 -1.06 -0.52
CA ASN A 84 -8.25 -2.17 0.39
C ASN A 84 -7.61 -3.44 -0.20
N VAL A 85 -6.44 -3.81 0.31
CA VAL A 85 -5.63 -4.94 -0.18
C VAL A 85 -5.88 -6.17 0.68
N THR A 86 -6.78 -7.03 0.25
CA THR A 86 -7.17 -8.25 0.99
C THR A 86 -6.10 -9.34 1.00
N ASP A 87 -5.16 -9.30 0.05
CA ASP A 87 -3.98 -10.19 0.02
C ASP A 87 -2.96 -9.83 1.12
N GLY A 88 -3.12 -8.64 1.76
CA GLY A 88 -2.31 -8.19 2.89
C GLY A 88 -0.86 -7.85 2.57
N TYR A 89 -0.53 -7.58 1.31
CA TYR A 89 0.82 -7.17 0.91
C TYR A 89 0.84 -6.24 -0.30
N ILE A 90 1.94 -5.51 -0.43
CA ILE A 90 2.37 -4.85 -1.66
C ILE A 90 3.83 -5.19 -1.94
N ALA A 91 4.31 -4.95 -3.15
CA ALA A 91 5.70 -5.22 -3.52
C ALA A 91 6.30 -4.03 -4.28
N TYR A 92 7.51 -3.63 -3.93
CA TYR A 92 8.29 -2.63 -4.66
C TYR A 92 9.46 -3.29 -5.38
N ILE A 93 9.58 -3.01 -6.67
CA ILE A 93 10.55 -3.62 -7.55
C ILE A 93 11.49 -2.53 -8.10
N LEU A 94 12.80 -2.73 -7.91
CA LEU A 94 13.84 -1.86 -8.47
C LEU A 94 14.97 -2.71 -9.09
N GLY A 95 15.09 -2.68 -10.41
CA GLY A 95 15.94 -3.62 -11.13
C GLY A 95 15.44 -5.05 -10.91
N SER A 96 16.32 -5.95 -10.50
CA SER A 96 15.97 -7.33 -10.13
C SER A 96 15.61 -7.51 -8.65
N GLN A 97 15.69 -6.46 -7.84
CA GLN A 97 15.36 -6.53 -6.42
C GLN A 97 13.88 -6.31 -6.19
N MET A 98 13.27 -7.08 -5.31
CA MET A 98 11.89 -6.93 -4.89
C MET A 98 11.82 -6.90 -3.37
N LEU A 99 11.26 -5.82 -2.83
CA LEU A 99 10.84 -5.72 -1.44
C LEU A 99 9.34 -5.97 -1.37
N LYS A 100 8.95 -7.08 -0.74
CA LYS A 100 7.56 -7.34 -0.38
C LYS A 100 7.33 -6.89 1.05
N VAL A 101 6.33 -6.03 1.24
CA VAL A 101 5.87 -5.57 2.55
C VAL A 101 4.48 -6.11 2.78
N SER A 102 4.32 -6.91 3.84
CA SER A 102 3.04 -7.51 4.20
C SER A 102 2.70 -7.24 5.65
N VAL A 103 1.41 -7.22 5.95
CA VAL A 103 0.88 -7.25 7.32
C VAL A 103 0.67 -8.70 7.74
N GLU A 104 0.87 -9.01 9.03
CA GLU A 104 0.74 -10.40 9.52
C GLU A 104 -0.68 -10.93 9.35
N GLU A 105 -1.68 -10.06 9.54
CA GLU A 105 -3.07 -10.43 9.39
C GLU A 105 -3.87 -9.31 8.71
N TYR A 106 -4.64 -9.65 7.68
CA TYR A 106 -5.68 -8.78 7.14
C TYR A 106 -6.96 -9.00 7.96
N HIS A 107 -7.43 -7.96 8.62
CA HIS A 107 -8.68 -7.99 9.35
C HIS A 107 -9.79 -7.28 8.57
N ARG A 108 -11.01 -7.79 8.67
CA ARG A 108 -12.21 -7.07 8.20
C ARG A 108 -12.65 -6.10 9.29
N ILE A 109 -11.87 -5.05 9.46
CA ILE A 109 -12.05 -3.96 10.42
C ILE A 109 -12.28 -2.65 9.68
N GLU A 110 -12.54 -1.59 10.40
CA GLU A 110 -12.60 -0.25 9.83
C GLU A 110 -11.18 0.31 9.64
N TYR A 111 -10.89 0.74 8.42
CA TYR A 111 -9.66 1.42 8.06
C TYR A 111 -9.97 2.87 7.68
N PRO A 112 -9.02 3.82 7.80
CA PRO A 112 -9.21 5.19 7.36
C PRO A 112 -9.37 5.30 5.84
N ASP A 113 -9.59 6.51 5.36
CA ASP A 113 -9.56 6.90 3.95
C ASP A 113 -10.45 6.02 3.04
N PHE A 114 -11.72 5.82 3.49
CA PHE A 114 -12.70 4.95 2.81
C PHE A 114 -12.30 3.47 2.77
N CYS A 115 -11.76 2.98 3.88
CA CYS A 115 -11.39 1.58 4.08
C CYS A 115 -10.10 1.16 3.35
N CYS A 116 -9.10 2.04 3.31
CA CYS A 116 -7.77 1.74 2.77
C CYS A 116 -6.84 1.22 3.87
N ASN A 117 -6.27 0.03 3.67
CA ASN A 117 -5.24 -0.53 4.55
C ASN A 117 -3.83 -0.38 3.96
N PHE A 118 -3.72 -0.07 2.68
CA PHE A 118 -2.48 0.33 1.99
C PHE A 118 -2.71 1.59 1.18
N GLU A 119 -1.72 2.47 1.18
CA GLU A 119 -1.67 3.65 0.34
C GLU A 119 -0.30 3.74 -0.32
N THR A 120 -0.26 4.41 -1.45
CA THR A 120 0.95 4.67 -2.21
C THR A 120 1.03 6.14 -2.57
N TYR A 121 2.21 6.72 -2.42
CA TYR A 121 2.49 8.10 -2.82
C TYR A 121 3.76 8.14 -3.67
N THR A 122 3.82 9.04 -4.65
CA THR A 122 5.05 9.31 -5.38
C THR A 122 5.15 10.76 -5.83
N ASN A 123 6.38 11.23 -5.94
CA ASN A 123 6.79 12.46 -6.58
C ASN A 123 8.11 12.23 -7.34
N GLU A 124 8.82 13.28 -7.73
CA GLU A 124 10.10 13.17 -8.44
C GLU A 124 11.25 12.58 -7.61
N LEU A 125 11.14 12.54 -6.27
CA LEU A 125 12.23 12.15 -5.37
C LEU A 125 12.15 10.70 -4.89
N PHE A 126 10.94 10.18 -4.66
CA PHE A 126 10.74 8.87 -4.05
C PHE A 126 9.32 8.32 -4.31
N LEU A 127 9.13 7.09 -3.90
CA LEU A 127 7.82 6.45 -3.74
C LEU A 127 7.67 6.07 -2.26
N GLU A 128 6.45 6.18 -1.74
CA GLU A 128 6.09 5.72 -0.40
C GLU A 128 5.14 4.53 -0.49
N CYS A 129 5.51 3.47 0.25
CA CYS A 129 4.64 2.38 0.62
C CYS A 129 4.07 2.69 2.01
N GLU A 130 2.77 2.78 2.12
CA GLU A 130 2.10 3.19 3.35
C GLU A 130 1.16 2.07 3.82
N ILE A 131 1.19 1.77 5.13
CA ILE A 131 0.33 0.78 5.75
C ILE A 131 -0.48 1.46 6.84
N LEU A 132 -1.79 1.23 6.83
CA LEU A 132 -2.72 1.77 7.80
C LEU A 132 -3.31 0.64 8.65
N GLY A 133 -3.40 0.87 9.96
CA GLY A 133 -4.07 -0.02 10.89
C GLY A 133 -5.52 0.36 11.13
N GLU A 134 -6.11 -0.24 12.14
CA GLU A 134 -7.51 -0.05 12.52
C GLU A 134 -7.82 1.39 12.92
N LEU A 135 -8.86 1.97 12.33
CA LEU A 135 -9.43 3.25 12.74
C LEU A 135 -10.48 2.98 13.83
N ARG A 136 -10.18 3.37 15.06
CA ARG A 136 -11.14 3.28 16.17
C ARG A 136 -10.79 4.24 17.31
N ASN A 137 -11.67 4.32 18.30
CA ASN A 137 -11.35 4.98 19.54
C ASN A 137 -10.40 4.12 20.39
N TYR A 138 -9.33 4.73 20.85
CA TYR A 138 -8.36 4.17 21.79
C TYR A 138 -8.49 4.89 23.13
N GLU A 139 -8.77 4.15 24.20
CA GLU A 139 -8.86 4.68 25.56
C GLU A 139 -7.49 5.15 26.08
N PRO A 140 -7.43 5.99 27.13
CA PRO A 140 -6.18 6.34 27.79
C PRO A 140 -5.36 5.10 28.17
N GLY A 141 -4.10 5.06 27.71
CA GLY A 141 -3.18 3.93 27.93
C GLY A 141 -3.29 2.79 26.91
N GLU A 142 -4.31 2.77 26.05
CA GLU A 142 -4.38 1.79 24.96
C GLU A 142 -3.32 2.05 23.88
N THR A 143 -2.88 0.96 23.26
CA THR A 143 -1.86 0.96 22.22
C THR A 143 -2.41 0.39 20.93
N ALA A 144 -2.34 1.18 19.85
CA ALA A 144 -2.48 0.73 18.46
C ALA A 144 -1.16 0.12 17.97
N SER A 145 -1.21 -0.90 17.11
CA SER A 145 0.00 -1.47 16.52
C SER A 145 -0.22 -1.94 15.09
N ILE A 146 0.86 -1.86 14.28
CA ILE A 146 0.98 -2.50 12.98
C ILE A 146 2.20 -3.41 13.04
N THR A 147 2.04 -4.67 12.65
CA THR A 147 3.17 -5.60 12.48
C THR A 147 3.39 -5.89 11.01
N GLU A 148 4.54 -5.48 10.52
CA GLU A 148 4.97 -5.62 9.13
C GLU A 148 6.01 -6.71 9.00
N LYS A 149 5.91 -7.49 7.93
CA LYS A 149 6.95 -8.42 7.49
C LYS A 149 7.56 -7.90 6.19
N TRP A 150 8.86 -7.66 6.21
CA TRP A 150 9.63 -7.27 5.04
C TRP A 150 10.40 -8.47 4.52
N GLU A 151 10.24 -8.74 3.23
CA GLU A 151 10.92 -9.84 2.53
C GLU A 151 11.62 -9.26 1.30
N LEU A 152 12.95 -9.29 1.35
CA LEU A 152 13.78 -8.89 0.21
C LEU A 152 14.16 -10.12 -0.59
N SER A 153 13.89 -10.08 -1.88
CA SER A 153 14.21 -11.16 -2.83
C SER A 153 14.79 -10.61 -4.12
N HIS A 154 15.26 -11.52 -4.97
CA HIS A 154 15.75 -11.20 -6.30
C HIS A 154 14.95 -11.98 -7.33
N GLY A 155 14.32 -11.25 -8.26
CA GLY A 155 13.78 -11.80 -9.49
C GLY A 155 14.83 -11.94 -10.58
N LYS A 156 14.40 -12.29 -11.78
CA LYS A 156 15.26 -12.41 -12.95
C LYS A 156 14.99 -11.27 -13.91
N GLY A 157 16.04 -10.58 -14.35
CA GLY A 157 15.92 -9.54 -15.36
C GLY A 157 15.74 -8.12 -14.81
N SER A 158 15.03 -7.31 -15.54
CA SER A 158 14.71 -5.90 -15.23
C SER A 158 13.53 -5.76 -14.28
N THR A 159 13.23 -4.53 -13.87
CA THR A 159 11.99 -4.21 -13.12
C THR A 159 10.75 -4.71 -13.86
N ASP A 160 10.67 -4.49 -15.17
CA ASP A 160 9.51 -4.91 -15.96
C ASP A 160 9.38 -6.43 -16.03
N ASP A 161 10.48 -7.18 -16.14
CA ASP A 161 10.45 -8.64 -16.14
C ASP A 161 9.89 -9.20 -14.82
N VAL A 162 10.31 -8.65 -13.68
CA VAL A 162 9.82 -9.07 -12.36
C VAL A 162 8.34 -8.68 -12.16
N VAL A 163 7.94 -7.50 -12.62
CA VAL A 163 6.52 -7.07 -12.60
C VAL A 163 5.65 -7.99 -13.44
N GLU A 164 6.11 -8.40 -14.64
CA GLU A 164 5.38 -9.35 -15.50
C GLU A 164 5.26 -10.75 -14.86
N GLU A 165 6.25 -11.19 -14.09
CA GLU A 165 6.17 -12.43 -13.31
C GLU A 165 5.03 -12.33 -12.28
N LEU A 166 4.98 -11.26 -11.47
CA LEU A 166 3.91 -11.01 -10.50
C LEU A 166 2.53 -10.91 -11.17
N ILE A 167 2.44 -10.26 -12.33
CA ILE A 167 1.20 -10.18 -13.11
C ILE A 167 0.75 -11.57 -13.56
N SER A 168 1.68 -12.42 -14.00
CA SER A 168 1.39 -13.77 -14.48
C SER A 168 0.83 -14.69 -13.38
N GLU A 169 1.30 -14.53 -12.16
CA GLU A 169 0.80 -15.26 -10.99
C GLU A 169 -0.66 -14.88 -10.62
N ARG A 170 -1.13 -13.76 -11.15
CA ARG A 170 -2.50 -13.27 -10.90
C ARG A 170 -3.49 -13.56 -12.04
N LYS A 171 -3.03 -14.16 -13.15
CA LYS A 171 -3.88 -14.59 -14.26
C LYS A 171 -4.70 -15.80 -13.88
#